data_e47206025a07c687488ffa5b3509177f
#
_entry.id   e47206025a07c687488ffa5b3509177f
#
_cell.length_a   1.000
_cell.length_b   1.000
_cell.length_c   1.000
_cell.angle_alpha   90.00
_cell.angle_beta   90.00
_cell.angle_gamma   90.00
#
_symmetry.space_group_name_H-M   'P 1'
#
loop_
_entity.id
_entity.type
_entity.pdbx_description
1 polymer ?
#
loop_
_entity_poly.entity_id
_entity_poly.type
_entity_poly.pdbx_seq_one_letter_code
_entity_poly.pdbx_strand_id
1 'polypeptide(L)'
;MIRRPIRRWFPLFMGPMVCAFIIGFVYPFCKGIYLSFCKFKVTSDAHFVGLENYRRAFQDASFVHSFWFTALFAIVSLVLINVLAFAVAYALTQGIKGSNLYRTVFFMPNLIGGIVLGYIWSMIFDGILSRYGTSILLNSKYGFWGLIILMCWQQIGYMMIIYIAGLQAIPDDMLEAAKIDGASRWQTLWKVTIPNVMPSITICTFLSLTNGFKLFDQNLALTGGQPYTILSDGSSIKTTEMLALNILNTFYGQNANSRGTAQAKAVLFFILVATIGLLQLSANRKKEVQQ
;
A
#
# COMPACT_ATOMS: atom_id res chain seq x y z
N MET A 1 9.18 37.92 23.39
CA MET A 1 8.66 38.99 22.52
C MET A 1 8.94 38.81 21.02
N ILE A 2 9.19 37.59 20.51
CA ILE A 2 9.57 37.32 19.10
C ILE A 2 8.37 36.89 18.22
N ARG A 3 7.16 36.71 18.76
CA ARG A 3 6.02 36.14 18.04
C ARG A 3 5.26 37.06 17.07
N ARG A 4 5.41 38.42 17.19
CA ARG A 4 4.64 39.38 16.38
C ARG A 4 5.12 39.55 14.92
N PRO A 5 6.44 39.64 14.61
CA PRO A 5 6.89 39.82 13.22
C PRO A 5 6.60 38.59 12.33
N ILE A 6 6.74 37.33 12.84
CA ILE A 6 6.50 36.11 12.10
C ILE A 6 5.04 36.02 11.64
N ARG A 7 4.08 36.40 12.47
CA ARG A 7 2.66 36.37 12.14
C ARG A 7 2.29 37.31 10.99
N ARG A 8 2.99 38.43 10.84
CA ARG A 8 2.74 39.41 9.76
C ARG A 8 3.22 38.89 8.40
N TRP A 9 4.33 38.15 8.37
CA TRP A 9 4.94 37.63 7.15
C TRP A 9 4.48 36.21 6.81
N PHE A 10 3.76 35.53 7.72
CA PHE A 10 3.24 34.20 7.56
C PHE A 10 2.45 34.01 6.24
N PRO A 11 1.50 34.92 5.87
CA PRO A 11 0.76 34.76 4.61
C PRO A 11 1.65 34.83 3.36
N LEU A 12 2.71 35.62 3.41
CA LEU A 12 3.64 35.77 2.27
C LEU A 12 4.47 34.51 2.05
N PHE A 13 4.94 33.85 3.11
CA PHE A 13 5.74 32.63 2.99
C PHE A 13 4.90 31.38 2.77
N MET A 14 3.77 31.26 3.45
CA MET A 14 2.88 30.09 3.31
C MET A 14 1.88 30.22 2.16
N GLY A 15 1.55 31.44 1.75
CA GLY A 15 0.56 31.72 0.72
C GLY A 15 0.80 30.96 -0.59
N PRO A 16 1.99 31.07 -1.21
CA PRO A 16 2.27 30.36 -2.46
C PRO A 16 2.13 28.85 -2.36
N MET A 17 2.59 28.26 -1.25
CA MET A 17 2.48 26.82 -0.99
C MET A 17 1.02 26.41 -0.80
N VAL A 18 0.26 27.14 -0.01
CA VAL A 18 -1.17 26.88 0.23
C VAL A 18 -1.97 27.05 -1.08
N CYS A 19 -1.70 28.09 -1.87
CA CYS A 19 -2.34 28.28 -3.18
C CYS A 19 -2.03 27.09 -4.13
N ALA A 20 -0.78 26.68 -4.22
CA ALA A 20 -0.38 25.53 -5.03
C ALA A 20 -1.09 24.24 -4.56
N PHE A 21 -1.20 24.02 -3.25
CA PHE A 21 -1.93 22.89 -2.68
C PHE A 21 -3.43 22.93 -2.99
N ILE A 22 -4.06 24.10 -2.86
CA ILE A 22 -5.48 24.26 -3.18
C ILE A 22 -5.74 23.99 -4.66
N ILE A 23 -4.94 24.58 -5.56
CA ILE A 23 -5.12 24.43 -7.01
C ILE A 23 -4.77 23.02 -7.48
N GLY A 24 -3.67 22.45 -7.00
CA GLY A 24 -3.15 21.17 -7.47
C GLY A 24 -3.80 19.95 -6.81
N PHE A 25 -4.36 20.10 -5.61
CA PHE A 25 -4.92 18.99 -4.86
C PHE A 25 -6.38 19.20 -4.46
N VAL A 26 -6.71 20.25 -3.71
CA VAL A 26 -8.05 20.41 -3.12
C VAL A 26 -9.10 20.60 -4.22
N TYR A 27 -8.85 21.48 -5.18
CA TYR A 27 -9.79 21.74 -6.27
C TYR A 27 -10.06 20.50 -7.15
N PRO A 28 -9.04 19.77 -7.69
CA PRO A 28 -9.28 18.54 -8.44
C PRO A 28 -9.98 17.46 -7.60
N PHE A 29 -9.66 17.34 -6.31
CA PHE A 29 -10.28 16.38 -5.40
C PHE A 29 -11.77 16.66 -5.21
N CYS A 30 -12.14 17.90 -4.87
CA CYS A 30 -13.55 18.31 -4.74
C CYS A 30 -14.30 18.16 -6.06
N LYS A 31 -13.67 18.52 -7.19
CA LYS A 31 -14.25 18.33 -8.51
C LYS A 31 -14.45 16.85 -8.84
N GLY A 32 -13.50 15.98 -8.47
CA GLY A 32 -13.63 14.52 -8.61
C GLY A 32 -14.83 13.96 -7.82
N ILE A 33 -15.03 14.41 -6.58
CA ILE A 33 -16.20 14.05 -5.78
C ILE A 33 -17.50 14.50 -6.46
N TYR A 34 -17.55 15.74 -6.97
CA TYR A 34 -18.73 16.23 -7.72
C TYR A 34 -18.99 15.38 -8.97
N LEU A 35 -17.95 15.06 -9.75
CA LEU A 35 -18.04 14.25 -10.96
C LEU A 35 -18.47 12.80 -10.69
N SER A 36 -18.30 12.28 -9.49
CA SER A 36 -18.81 10.96 -9.11
C SER A 36 -20.33 10.88 -9.11
N PHE A 37 -21.01 12.00 -8.95
CA PHE A 37 -22.47 12.12 -9.06
C PHE A 37 -22.95 12.50 -10.46
N CYS A 38 -22.03 12.63 -11.42
CA CYS A 38 -22.33 13.06 -12.78
C CYS A 38 -22.07 11.96 -13.82
N LYS A 39 -22.86 11.95 -14.89
CA LYS A 39 -22.55 11.22 -16.10
C LYS A 39 -21.87 12.17 -17.07
N PHE A 40 -20.70 11.82 -17.58
CA PHE A 40 -19.91 12.68 -18.47
C PHE A 40 -18.99 11.88 -19.39
N LYS A 41 -18.74 12.42 -20.57
CA LYS A 41 -17.67 11.99 -21.48
C LYS A 41 -16.46 12.92 -21.39
N VAL A 42 -16.73 14.21 -21.26
CA VAL A 42 -15.75 15.27 -21.01
C VAL A 42 -16.24 16.09 -19.83
N THR A 43 -15.35 16.63 -19.04
CA THR A 43 -15.70 17.34 -17.79
C THR A 43 -16.57 18.58 -18.01
N SER A 44 -16.61 19.13 -19.25
CA SER A 44 -17.49 20.23 -19.63
C SER A 44 -18.93 19.80 -19.91
N ASP A 45 -19.16 18.51 -20.16
CA ASP A 45 -20.49 17.93 -20.47
C ASP A 45 -20.92 16.99 -19.32
N ALA A 46 -20.87 17.50 -18.11
CA ALA A 46 -21.20 16.71 -16.92
C ALA A 46 -22.67 16.96 -16.52
N HIS A 47 -23.50 15.92 -16.62
CA HIS A 47 -24.90 15.94 -16.18
C HIS A 47 -25.06 15.21 -14.87
N PHE A 48 -25.69 15.84 -13.88
CA PHE A 48 -25.95 15.27 -12.57
C PHE A 48 -26.93 14.10 -12.66
N VAL A 49 -26.54 12.93 -12.13
CA VAL A 49 -27.34 11.69 -12.12
C VAL A 49 -27.54 11.11 -10.72
N GLY A 50 -27.19 11.86 -9.69
CA GLY A 50 -27.30 11.41 -8.30
C GLY A 50 -26.42 10.19 -7.98
N LEU A 51 -26.99 9.19 -7.33
CA LEU A 51 -26.27 7.99 -6.86
C LEU A 51 -26.18 6.86 -7.90
N GLU A 52 -26.60 7.06 -9.14
CA GLU A 52 -26.62 6.02 -10.16
C GLU A 52 -25.23 5.42 -10.44
N ASN A 53 -24.18 6.23 -10.42
CA ASN A 53 -22.80 5.76 -10.59
C ASN A 53 -22.34 4.84 -9.45
N TYR A 54 -22.75 5.13 -8.23
CA TYR A 54 -22.45 4.28 -7.06
C TYR A 54 -23.19 2.95 -7.14
N ARG A 55 -24.47 2.98 -7.55
CA ARG A 55 -25.23 1.75 -7.79
C ARG A 55 -24.56 0.86 -8.84
N ARG A 56 -24.13 1.44 -9.96
CA ARG A 56 -23.39 0.73 -11.02
C ARG A 56 -22.07 0.18 -10.52
N ALA A 57 -21.34 0.92 -9.68
CA ALA A 57 -20.08 0.47 -9.10
C ALA A 57 -20.28 -0.80 -8.25
N PHE A 58 -21.32 -0.87 -7.40
CA PHE A 58 -21.62 -2.04 -6.59
C PHE A 58 -22.20 -3.22 -7.39
N GLN A 59 -22.80 -2.97 -8.54
CA GLN A 59 -23.30 -4.02 -9.45
C GLN A 59 -22.22 -4.55 -10.38
N ASP A 60 -21.06 -3.90 -10.47
CA ASP A 60 -19.94 -4.33 -11.30
C ASP A 60 -19.18 -5.48 -10.62
N ALA A 61 -19.36 -6.70 -11.14
CA ALA A 61 -18.69 -7.90 -10.65
C ALA A 61 -17.16 -7.77 -10.64
N SER A 62 -16.57 -7.05 -11.63
CA SER A 62 -15.13 -6.79 -11.70
C SER A 62 -14.66 -5.93 -10.53
N PHE A 63 -15.44 -4.91 -10.14
CA PHE A 63 -15.11 -4.06 -8.99
C PHE A 63 -15.19 -4.81 -7.66
N VAL A 64 -16.25 -5.62 -7.49
CA VAL A 64 -16.42 -6.45 -6.28
C VAL A 64 -15.30 -7.48 -6.17
N HIS A 65 -14.94 -8.14 -7.28
CA HIS A 65 -13.81 -9.06 -7.31
C HIS A 65 -12.49 -8.36 -6.95
N SER A 66 -12.21 -7.21 -7.57
CA SER A 66 -11.00 -6.41 -7.30
C SER A 66 -10.91 -5.95 -5.86
N PHE A 67 -12.04 -5.67 -5.20
CA PHE A 67 -12.08 -5.35 -3.77
C PHE A 67 -11.56 -6.51 -2.92
N TRP A 68 -12.11 -7.70 -3.09
CA TRP A 68 -11.71 -8.87 -2.32
C TRP A 68 -10.28 -9.33 -2.62
N PHE A 69 -9.90 -9.27 -3.89
CA PHE A 69 -8.53 -9.58 -4.30
C PHE A 69 -7.52 -8.62 -3.67
N THR A 70 -7.82 -7.31 -3.68
CA THR A 70 -6.97 -6.28 -3.03
C THR A 70 -6.91 -6.47 -1.52
N ALA A 71 -8.04 -6.76 -0.87
CA ALA A 71 -8.09 -7.01 0.56
C ALA A 71 -7.26 -8.24 0.97
N LEU A 72 -7.41 -9.35 0.25
CA LEU A 72 -6.62 -10.56 0.46
C LEU A 72 -5.12 -10.29 0.26
N PHE A 73 -4.77 -9.61 -0.83
CA PHE A 73 -3.39 -9.23 -1.13
C PHE A 73 -2.80 -8.35 -0.02
N ALA A 74 -3.54 -7.32 0.40
CA ALA A 74 -3.07 -6.39 1.43
C ALA A 74 -2.83 -7.10 2.78
N ILE A 75 -3.69 -8.05 3.18
CA ILE A 75 -3.52 -8.82 4.42
C ILE A 75 -2.32 -9.75 4.31
N VAL A 76 -2.19 -10.51 3.23
CA VAL A 76 -1.08 -11.46 3.03
C VAL A 76 0.26 -10.73 2.95
N SER A 77 0.34 -9.66 2.15
CA SER A 77 1.55 -8.84 2.02
C SER A 77 1.93 -8.17 3.34
N LEU A 78 0.95 -7.63 4.09
CA LEU A 78 1.19 -7.05 5.40
C LEU A 78 1.88 -8.04 6.35
N VAL A 79 1.34 -9.26 6.47
CA VAL A 79 1.92 -10.27 7.37
C VAL A 79 3.32 -10.66 6.92
N LEU A 80 3.50 -11.00 5.64
CA LEU A 80 4.79 -11.45 5.12
C LEU A 80 5.86 -10.36 5.20
N ILE A 81 5.56 -9.14 4.78
CA ILE A 81 6.51 -8.03 4.81
C ILE A 81 6.95 -7.75 6.25
N ASN A 82 6.02 -7.65 7.20
CA ASN A 82 6.37 -7.31 8.57
C ASN A 82 7.15 -8.43 9.27
N VAL A 83 6.76 -9.70 9.09
CA VAL A 83 7.48 -10.84 9.66
C VAL A 83 8.90 -10.92 9.10
N LEU A 84 9.06 -10.84 7.77
CA LEU A 84 10.37 -10.93 7.13
C LEU A 84 11.25 -9.71 7.44
N ALA A 85 10.68 -8.50 7.40
CA ALA A 85 11.42 -7.28 7.72
C ALA A 85 11.89 -7.26 9.18
N PHE A 86 11.03 -7.67 10.12
CA PHE A 86 11.41 -7.79 11.52
C PHE A 86 12.49 -8.85 11.73
N ALA A 87 12.37 -10.02 11.12
CA ALA A 87 13.36 -11.08 11.22
C ALA A 87 14.74 -10.64 10.72
N VAL A 88 14.78 -9.98 9.54
CA VAL A 88 16.04 -9.43 8.99
C VAL A 88 16.58 -8.31 9.89
N ALA A 89 15.74 -7.39 10.35
CA ALA A 89 16.15 -6.32 11.27
C ALA A 89 16.74 -6.87 12.56
N TYR A 90 16.05 -7.84 13.17
CA TYR A 90 16.52 -8.50 14.40
C TYR A 90 17.86 -9.21 14.20
N ALA A 91 18.03 -9.94 13.08
CA ALA A 91 19.31 -10.55 12.76
C ALA A 91 20.43 -9.52 12.60
N LEU A 92 20.20 -8.42 11.87
CA LEU A 92 21.20 -7.39 11.61
C LEU A 92 21.57 -6.55 12.84
N THR A 93 20.76 -6.57 13.91
CA THR A 93 21.07 -5.91 15.19
C THR A 93 21.89 -6.80 16.14
N GLN A 94 22.11 -8.07 15.81
CA GLN A 94 22.92 -9.02 16.64
C GLN A 94 24.44 -8.90 16.44
N GLY A 95 24.94 -7.79 15.87
CA GLY A 95 26.38 -7.56 15.73
C GLY A 95 27.02 -8.26 14.51
N ILE A 96 26.26 -8.58 13.47
CA ILE A 96 26.77 -9.20 12.23
C ILE A 96 27.77 -8.26 11.54
N LYS A 97 28.95 -8.78 11.22
CA LYS A 97 29.97 -8.04 10.43
C LYS A 97 29.39 -7.67 9.06
N GLY A 98 29.56 -6.42 8.66
CA GLY A 98 29.03 -5.92 7.38
C GLY A 98 27.54 -5.57 7.40
N SER A 99 26.91 -5.44 8.57
CA SER A 99 25.48 -5.06 8.74
C SER A 99 25.05 -3.88 7.86
N ASN A 100 25.90 -2.86 7.70
CA ASN A 100 25.60 -1.70 6.86
C ASN A 100 25.50 -2.06 5.36
N LEU A 101 26.31 -2.99 4.88
CA LEU A 101 26.21 -3.48 3.49
C LEU A 101 24.87 -4.19 3.26
N TYR A 102 24.48 -5.09 4.17
CA TYR A 102 23.18 -5.78 4.08
C TYR A 102 22.02 -4.79 4.13
N ARG A 103 22.05 -3.78 5.02
CA ARG A 103 21.03 -2.71 5.07
C ARG A 103 20.91 -2.02 3.72
N THR A 104 22.01 -1.67 3.08
CA THR A 104 22.02 -1.00 1.77
C THR A 104 21.42 -1.92 0.69
N VAL A 105 21.86 -3.18 0.62
CA VAL A 105 21.39 -4.15 -0.39
C VAL A 105 19.88 -4.42 -0.26
N PHE A 106 19.38 -4.62 0.96
CA PHE A 106 17.95 -4.83 1.18
C PHE A 106 17.10 -3.59 0.92
N PHE A 107 17.65 -2.39 1.14
CA PHE A 107 16.93 -1.14 0.90
C PHE A 107 16.87 -0.74 -0.57
N MET A 108 17.85 -1.12 -1.38
CA MET A 108 18.01 -0.73 -2.79
C MET A 108 16.75 -0.98 -3.64
N PRO A 109 16.03 -2.13 -3.54
CA PRO A 109 14.85 -2.39 -4.34
C PRO A 109 13.74 -1.35 -4.17
N ASN A 110 13.62 -0.75 -2.99
CA ASN A 110 12.62 0.27 -2.71
C ASN A 110 12.82 1.59 -3.48
N LEU A 111 14.02 1.83 -3.98
CA LEU A 111 14.35 3.03 -4.76
C LEU A 111 13.96 2.89 -6.24
N ILE A 112 13.62 1.69 -6.70
CA ILE A 112 13.26 1.43 -8.09
C ILE A 112 11.75 1.63 -8.27
N GLY A 113 11.38 2.34 -9.33
CA GLY A 113 9.96 2.61 -9.63
C GLY A 113 9.16 1.33 -9.89
N GLY A 114 7.93 1.29 -9.40
CA GLY A 114 7.07 0.10 -9.43
C GLY A 114 6.79 -0.44 -10.83
N ILE A 115 6.64 0.41 -11.84
CA ILE A 115 6.44 0.01 -13.23
C ILE A 115 7.68 -0.73 -13.77
N VAL A 116 8.89 -0.18 -13.53
CA VAL A 116 10.14 -0.80 -13.97
C VAL A 116 10.32 -2.16 -13.32
N LEU A 117 10.07 -2.24 -11.99
CA LEU A 117 10.13 -3.50 -11.26
C LEU A 117 9.13 -4.52 -11.79
N GLY A 118 7.89 -4.10 -12.05
CA GLY A 118 6.85 -4.98 -12.57
C GLY A 118 7.27 -5.64 -13.89
N TYR A 119 7.82 -4.89 -14.82
CA TYR A 119 8.32 -5.43 -16.09
C TYR A 119 9.53 -6.34 -15.92
N ILE A 120 10.51 -5.98 -15.09
CA ILE A 120 11.68 -6.82 -14.83
C ILE A 120 11.24 -8.18 -14.24
N TRP A 121 10.38 -8.14 -13.24
CA TRP A 121 9.86 -9.35 -12.59
C TRP A 121 8.96 -10.18 -13.51
N SER A 122 8.17 -9.55 -14.38
CA SER A 122 7.41 -10.28 -15.41
C SER A 122 8.34 -11.10 -16.31
N MET A 123 9.43 -10.49 -16.80
CA MET A 123 10.44 -11.22 -17.61
C MET A 123 11.11 -12.35 -16.84
N ILE A 124 11.43 -12.15 -15.56
CA ILE A 124 12.04 -13.18 -14.71
C ILE A 124 11.06 -14.35 -14.51
N PHE A 125 9.82 -14.06 -14.11
CA PHE A 125 8.82 -15.10 -13.88
C PHE A 125 8.48 -15.85 -15.15
N ASP A 126 8.29 -15.18 -16.27
CA ASP A 126 7.98 -15.83 -17.55
C ASP A 126 9.18 -16.64 -18.05
N GLY A 127 10.42 -16.20 -17.83
CA GLY A 127 11.61 -16.97 -18.13
C GLY A 127 11.71 -18.28 -17.33
N ILE A 128 11.21 -18.29 -16.09
CA ILE A 128 11.15 -19.50 -15.26
C ILE A 128 9.95 -20.38 -15.65
N LEU A 129 8.75 -19.78 -15.73
CA LEU A 129 7.49 -20.48 -15.95
C LEU A 129 7.37 -21.06 -17.34
N SER A 130 8.00 -20.46 -18.37
CA SER A 130 8.02 -20.99 -19.74
C SER A 130 8.61 -22.38 -19.82
N ARG A 131 9.54 -22.75 -18.94
CA ARG A 131 10.11 -24.09 -18.83
C ARG A 131 9.06 -25.14 -18.43
N TYR A 132 7.99 -24.70 -17.80
CA TYR A 132 6.85 -25.54 -17.36
C TYR A 132 5.63 -25.38 -18.27
N GLY A 133 5.79 -24.75 -19.46
CA GLY A 133 4.71 -24.51 -20.41
C GLY A 133 3.63 -23.54 -19.96
N THR A 134 3.94 -22.62 -19.03
CA THR A 134 2.99 -21.66 -18.49
C THR A 134 3.61 -20.24 -18.39
N SER A 135 2.81 -19.26 -18.03
CA SER A 135 3.19 -17.84 -17.86
C SER A 135 2.48 -17.28 -16.62
N ILE A 136 3.02 -16.22 -16.07
CA ILE A 136 2.41 -15.51 -14.95
C ILE A 136 1.01 -14.96 -15.30
N LEU A 137 0.75 -14.71 -16.58
CA LEU A 137 -0.50 -14.17 -17.11
C LEU A 137 -1.59 -15.22 -17.33
N LEU A 138 -1.23 -16.52 -17.30
CA LEU A 138 -2.17 -17.62 -17.60
C LEU A 138 -2.85 -18.20 -16.33
N ASN A 139 -2.31 -17.93 -15.15
CA ASN A 139 -2.83 -18.49 -13.92
C ASN A 139 -2.89 -17.44 -12.81
N SER A 140 -4.09 -17.21 -12.27
CA SER A 140 -4.33 -16.22 -11.21
C SER A 140 -3.50 -16.48 -9.93
N LYS A 141 -3.23 -17.75 -9.61
CA LYS A 141 -2.37 -18.09 -8.44
C LYS A 141 -0.92 -17.63 -8.65
N TYR A 142 -0.38 -17.83 -9.86
CA TYR A 142 0.97 -17.34 -10.20
C TYR A 142 1.01 -15.82 -10.19
N GLY A 143 0.00 -15.16 -10.74
CA GLY A 143 -0.13 -13.70 -10.70
C GLY A 143 -0.19 -13.16 -9.27
N PHE A 144 -0.99 -13.78 -8.39
CA PHE A 144 -1.09 -13.40 -6.98
C PHE A 144 0.25 -13.54 -6.24
N TRP A 145 0.88 -14.72 -6.32
CA TRP A 145 2.15 -14.95 -5.65
C TRP A 145 3.31 -14.17 -6.27
N GLY A 146 3.27 -13.94 -7.58
CA GLY A 146 4.22 -13.06 -8.25
C GLY A 146 4.17 -11.62 -7.71
N LEU A 147 2.97 -11.07 -7.54
CA LEU A 147 2.77 -9.75 -6.92
C LEU A 147 3.25 -9.74 -5.45
N ILE A 148 2.97 -10.78 -4.67
CA ILE A 148 3.44 -10.91 -3.27
C ILE A 148 4.95 -10.95 -3.19
N ILE A 149 5.63 -11.77 -4.01
CA ILE A 149 7.09 -11.90 -4.03
C ILE A 149 7.74 -10.57 -4.40
N LEU A 150 7.24 -9.92 -5.47
CA LEU A 150 7.72 -8.61 -5.90
C LEU A 150 7.56 -7.57 -4.79
N MET A 151 6.38 -7.49 -4.19
CA MET A 151 6.08 -6.51 -3.14
C MET A 151 6.93 -6.76 -1.88
N CYS A 152 7.09 -8.02 -1.46
CA CYS A 152 7.97 -8.37 -0.36
C CYS A 152 9.42 -7.95 -0.64
N TRP A 153 9.96 -8.32 -1.80
CA TRP A 153 11.33 -7.95 -2.18
C TRP A 153 11.55 -6.44 -2.20
N GLN A 154 10.56 -5.66 -2.65
CA GLN A 154 10.64 -4.21 -2.71
C GLN A 154 10.52 -3.55 -1.34
N GLN A 155 9.65 -4.04 -0.46
CA GLN A 155 9.25 -3.35 0.77
C GLN A 155 9.98 -3.82 2.04
N ILE A 156 10.51 -5.04 2.06
CA ILE A 156 11.16 -5.60 3.26
C ILE A 156 12.29 -4.71 3.75
N GLY A 157 13.14 -4.19 2.84
CA GLY A 157 14.28 -3.37 3.22
C GLY A 157 13.88 -2.03 3.83
N TYR A 158 12.82 -1.41 3.35
CA TYR A 158 12.30 -0.15 3.91
C TYR A 158 11.74 -0.37 5.32
N MET A 159 10.92 -1.39 5.51
CA MET A 159 10.35 -1.73 6.82
C MET A 159 11.44 -2.21 7.80
N MET A 160 12.43 -2.95 7.31
CA MET A 160 13.60 -3.39 8.10
C MET A 160 14.34 -2.21 8.74
N ILE A 161 14.54 -1.10 8.03
CA ILE A 161 15.22 0.07 8.60
C ILE A 161 14.41 0.68 9.75
N ILE A 162 13.09 0.75 9.63
CA ILE A 162 12.21 1.24 10.70
C ILE A 162 12.28 0.31 11.92
N TYR A 163 12.28 -1.01 11.70
CA TYR A 163 12.45 -1.99 12.78
C TYR A 163 13.83 -1.91 13.43
N ILE A 164 14.92 -1.71 12.66
CA ILE A 164 16.26 -1.53 13.21
C ILE A 164 16.29 -0.31 14.13
N ALA A 165 15.71 0.81 13.72
CA ALA A 165 15.64 2.01 14.56
C ALA A 165 14.88 1.74 15.89
N GLY A 166 13.77 1.02 15.84
CA GLY A 166 13.03 0.62 17.05
C GLY A 166 13.80 -0.35 17.94
N LEU A 167 14.51 -1.32 17.35
CA LEU A 167 15.33 -2.28 18.09
C LEU A 167 16.53 -1.60 18.78
N GLN A 168 17.14 -0.63 18.12
CA GLN A 168 18.27 0.14 18.66
C GLN A 168 17.86 1.19 19.70
N ALA A 169 16.58 1.51 19.81
CA ALA A 169 16.05 2.43 20.82
C ALA A 169 15.80 1.73 22.17
N ILE A 170 15.89 0.40 22.26
CA ILE A 170 15.72 -0.35 23.51
C ILE A 170 16.96 -0.10 24.38
N PRO A 171 16.81 0.38 25.64
CA PRO A 171 17.91 0.53 26.56
C PRO A 171 18.63 -0.79 26.83
N ASP A 172 19.97 -0.78 26.81
CA ASP A 172 20.78 -1.99 27.07
C ASP A 172 20.53 -2.56 28.46
N ASP A 173 20.29 -1.69 29.45
CA ASP A 173 19.97 -2.07 30.83
C ASP A 173 18.76 -3.02 30.93
N MET A 174 17.75 -2.82 30.06
CA MET A 174 16.58 -3.71 30.04
C MET A 174 16.92 -5.12 29.52
N LEU A 175 17.82 -5.18 28.53
CA LEU A 175 18.28 -6.45 27.96
C LEU A 175 19.24 -7.17 28.93
N GLU A 176 20.04 -6.42 29.67
CA GLU A 176 20.94 -6.96 30.71
C GLU A 176 20.16 -7.47 31.91
N ALA A 177 19.16 -6.72 32.39
CA ALA A 177 18.28 -7.15 33.47
C ALA A 177 17.59 -8.47 33.11
N ALA A 178 17.05 -8.61 31.90
CA ALA A 178 16.43 -9.85 31.44
C ALA A 178 17.42 -11.04 31.44
N LYS A 179 18.70 -10.81 31.13
CA LYS A 179 19.76 -11.84 31.19
C LYS A 179 20.08 -12.21 32.62
N ILE A 180 20.14 -11.25 33.53
CA ILE A 180 20.40 -11.47 34.98
C ILE A 180 19.26 -12.30 35.59
N ASP A 181 18.01 -12.01 35.19
CA ASP A 181 16.81 -12.75 35.60
C ASP A 181 16.72 -14.17 34.99
N GLY A 182 17.70 -14.59 34.18
CA GLY A 182 17.76 -15.92 33.57
C GLY A 182 16.78 -16.11 32.40
N ALA A 183 16.27 -15.02 31.78
CA ALA A 183 15.36 -15.13 30.67
C ALA A 183 16.06 -15.74 29.44
N SER A 184 15.43 -16.73 28.81
CA SER A 184 15.88 -17.25 27.52
C SER A 184 15.75 -16.20 26.41
N ARG A 185 16.51 -16.37 25.30
CA ARG A 185 16.43 -15.47 24.12
C ARG A 185 14.99 -15.31 23.61
N TRP A 186 14.20 -16.38 23.64
CA TRP A 186 12.80 -16.37 23.22
C TRP A 186 11.91 -15.58 24.19
N GLN A 187 12.16 -15.73 25.50
CA GLN A 187 11.45 -14.95 26.52
C GLN A 187 11.79 -13.47 26.44
N THR A 188 13.06 -13.13 26.24
CA THR A 188 13.52 -11.74 26.03
C THR A 188 12.87 -11.14 24.78
N LEU A 189 12.80 -11.90 23.67
CA LEU A 189 12.16 -11.44 22.43
C LEU A 189 10.69 -11.07 22.66
N TRP A 190 9.91 -11.97 23.26
CA TRP A 190 8.46 -11.76 23.41
C TRP A 190 8.07 -10.85 24.56
N LYS A 191 8.82 -10.85 25.68
CA LYS A 191 8.46 -10.10 26.88
C LYS A 191 9.13 -8.74 27.00
N VAL A 192 10.27 -8.55 26.32
CA VAL A 192 11.04 -7.30 26.39
C VAL A 192 11.11 -6.63 25.01
N THR A 193 11.65 -7.33 24.01
CA THR A 193 11.94 -6.72 22.70
C THR A 193 10.66 -6.30 21.96
N ILE A 194 9.73 -7.22 21.72
CA ILE A 194 8.50 -6.94 20.96
C ILE A 194 7.66 -5.82 21.60
N PRO A 195 7.41 -5.80 22.92
CA PRO A 195 6.67 -4.70 23.54
C PRO A 195 7.34 -3.34 23.39
N ASN A 196 8.67 -3.27 23.49
CA ASN A 196 9.40 -2.00 23.32
C ASN A 196 9.46 -1.54 21.86
N VAL A 197 9.41 -2.45 20.89
CA VAL A 197 9.39 -2.14 19.44
C VAL A 197 7.96 -1.91 18.92
N MET A 198 6.93 -1.96 19.78
CA MET A 198 5.53 -1.81 19.37
C MET A 198 5.26 -0.53 18.56
N PRO A 199 5.85 0.65 18.85
CA PRO A 199 5.69 1.83 17.98
C PRO A 199 6.16 1.60 16.54
N SER A 200 7.30 0.92 16.34
CA SER A 200 7.80 0.57 15.00
C SER A 200 6.90 -0.45 14.30
N ILE A 201 6.39 -1.47 15.05
CA ILE A 201 5.41 -2.45 14.51
C ILE A 201 4.16 -1.71 14.03
N THR A 202 3.67 -0.75 14.79
CA THR A 202 2.53 0.10 14.44
C THR A 202 2.76 0.85 13.13
N ILE A 203 3.90 1.53 13.00
CA ILE A 203 4.26 2.30 11.79
C ILE A 203 4.39 1.35 10.59
N CYS A 204 5.14 0.26 10.72
CA CYS A 204 5.35 -0.70 9.63
C CYS A 204 4.04 -1.36 9.18
N THR A 205 3.18 -1.73 10.13
CA THR A 205 1.86 -2.30 9.82
C THR A 205 0.98 -1.29 9.07
N PHE A 206 0.98 -0.02 9.51
CA PHE A 206 0.24 1.05 8.81
C PHE A 206 0.73 1.26 7.38
N LEU A 207 2.03 1.37 7.20
CA LEU A 207 2.64 1.58 5.89
C LEU A 207 2.41 0.38 4.97
N SER A 208 2.62 -0.86 5.45
CA SER A 208 2.41 -2.07 4.65
C SER A 208 0.96 -2.22 4.20
N LEU A 209 -0.01 -1.97 5.11
CA LEU A 209 -1.43 -2.07 4.79
C LEU A 209 -1.84 -1.02 3.75
N THR A 210 -1.42 0.22 3.97
CA THR A 210 -1.73 1.33 3.05
C THR A 210 -1.11 1.11 1.67
N ASN A 211 0.14 0.65 1.61
CA ASN A 211 0.83 0.35 0.35
C ASN A 211 0.18 -0.83 -0.37
N GLY A 212 -0.25 -1.87 0.36
CA GLY A 212 -0.97 -3.01 -0.21
C GLY A 212 -2.29 -2.61 -0.87
N PHE A 213 -3.10 -1.77 -0.22
CA PHE A 213 -4.34 -1.28 -0.83
C PHE A 213 -4.11 -0.37 -2.04
N LYS A 214 -3.06 0.47 -2.02
CA LYS A 214 -2.76 1.43 -3.09
C LYS A 214 -1.93 0.85 -4.24
N LEU A 215 -1.62 -0.46 -4.21
CA LEU A 215 -0.77 -1.06 -5.23
C LEU A 215 -1.37 -0.89 -6.63
N PHE A 216 -0.66 -0.21 -7.50
CA PHE A 216 -1.07 0.09 -8.86
C PHE A 216 0.02 -0.26 -9.89
N ASP A 217 1.19 0.38 -9.77
CA ASP A 217 2.28 0.29 -10.76
C ASP A 217 2.72 -1.14 -11.02
N GLN A 218 2.94 -1.90 -9.95
CA GLN A 218 3.38 -3.29 -10.02
C GLN A 218 2.28 -4.18 -10.59
N ASN A 219 1.01 -3.96 -10.21
CA ASN A 219 -0.11 -4.73 -10.77
C ASN A 219 -0.30 -4.45 -12.25
N LEU A 220 -0.18 -3.18 -12.67
CA LEU A 220 -0.25 -2.80 -14.09
C LEU A 220 0.86 -3.46 -14.91
N ALA A 221 2.11 -3.40 -14.44
CA ALA A 221 3.27 -3.83 -15.20
C ALA A 221 3.53 -5.35 -15.13
N LEU A 222 3.21 -6.01 -14.00
CA LEU A 222 3.47 -7.43 -13.82
C LEU A 222 2.39 -8.31 -14.45
N THR A 223 1.12 -8.02 -14.18
CA THR A 223 0.00 -8.88 -14.60
C THR A 223 -1.01 -8.17 -15.50
N GLY A 224 -1.10 -6.83 -15.46
CA GLY A 224 -2.16 -6.07 -16.14
C GLY A 224 -3.57 -6.49 -15.71
N GLY A 225 -3.68 -7.22 -14.59
CA GLY A 225 -4.91 -7.80 -14.07
C GLY A 225 -5.24 -9.21 -14.61
N GLN A 226 -4.47 -9.74 -15.56
CA GLN A 226 -4.72 -11.06 -16.17
C GLN A 226 -4.49 -12.23 -15.20
N PRO A 227 -5.07 -13.44 -15.47
CA PRO A 227 -5.89 -13.80 -16.62
C PRO A 227 -7.33 -13.29 -16.53
N TYR A 228 -8.07 -13.47 -17.63
CA TYR A 228 -9.51 -13.26 -17.67
C TYR A 228 -10.25 -14.54 -17.26
N THR A 229 -11.36 -14.38 -16.54
CA THR A 229 -12.33 -15.45 -16.27
C THR A 229 -13.72 -14.99 -16.70
N ILE A 230 -14.46 -15.85 -17.38
CA ILE A 230 -15.85 -15.60 -17.77
C ILE A 230 -16.75 -16.07 -16.63
N LEU A 231 -17.63 -15.21 -16.16
CA LEU A 231 -18.64 -15.51 -15.15
C LEU A 231 -19.86 -16.19 -15.78
N SER A 232 -20.72 -16.76 -14.95
CA SER A 232 -21.95 -17.44 -15.36
C SER A 232 -22.96 -16.53 -16.08
N ASP A 233 -22.88 -15.23 -15.89
CA ASP A 233 -23.68 -14.20 -16.55
C ASP A 233 -23.13 -13.76 -17.92
N GLY A 234 -22.00 -14.35 -18.37
CA GLY A 234 -21.31 -14.00 -19.60
C GLY A 234 -20.38 -12.81 -19.50
N SER A 235 -20.31 -12.14 -18.35
CA SER A 235 -19.34 -11.07 -18.12
C SER A 235 -17.92 -11.62 -17.91
N SER A 236 -16.90 -10.86 -18.30
CA SER A 236 -15.50 -11.24 -18.08
C SER A 236 -14.88 -10.37 -17.00
N ILE A 237 -14.15 -11.00 -16.08
CA ILE A 237 -13.36 -10.31 -15.07
C ILE A 237 -11.88 -10.62 -15.23
N LYS A 238 -11.05 -9.65 -14.85
CA LYS A 238 -9.61 -9.82 -14.71
C LYS A 238 -9.30 -10.32 -13.30
N THR A 239 -8.75 -11.52 -13.17
CA THR A 239 -8.66 -12.24 -11.89
C THR A 239 -7.58 -11.73 -10.94
N THR A 240 -6.56 -11.01 -11.45
CA THR A 240 -5.50 -10.38 -10.62
C THR A 240 -5.58 -8.86 -10.63
N GLU A 241 -6.72 -8.30 -11.04
CA GLU A 241 -6.94 -6.87 -11.08
C GLU A 241 -7.21 -6.32 -9.68
N MET A 242 -6.37 -5.36 -9.25
CA MET A 242 -6.55 -4.66 -7.98
C MET A 242 -7.43 -3.42 -8.14
N LEU A 243 -7.97 -2.91 -7.04
CA LEU A 243 -8.91 -1.78 -7.03
C LEU A 243 -8.41 -0.55 -7.82
N ALA A 244 -7.16 -0.14 -7.61
CA ALA A 244 -6.61 1.02 -8.30
C ALA A 244 -6.55 0.81 -9.83
N LEU A 245 -6.18 -0.39 -10.27
CA LEU A 245 -6.13 -0.75 -11.69
C LEU A 245 -7.55 -0.87 -12.28
N ASN A 246 -8.52 -1.41 -11.52
CA ASN A 246 -9.92 -1.47 -11.94
C ASN A 246 -10.53 -0.07 -12.17
N ILE A 247 -10.23 0.88 -11.27
CA ILE A 247 -10.65 2.28 -11.42
C ILE A 247 -10.10 2.87 -12.72
N LEU A 248 -8.80 2.68 -12.98
CA LEU A 248 -8.16 3.15 -14.23
C LEU A 248 -8.81 2.51 -15.46
N ASN A 249 -8.96 1.19 -15.49
CA ASN A 249 -9.56 0.46 -16.59
C ASN A 249 -11.02 0.85 -16.83
N THR A 250 -11.78 1.17 -15.75
CA THR A 250 -13.15 1.69 -15.88
C THR A 250 -13.16 3.08 -16.49
N PHE A 251 -12.20 3.94 -16.13
CA PHE A 251 -12.14 5.33 -16.63
C PHE A 251 -11.75 5.41 -18.11
N TYR A 252 -10.78 4.61 -18.52
CA TYR A 252 -10.24 4.58 -19.90
C TYR A 252 -10.86 3.48 -20.77
N GLY A 253 -11.80 2.72 -20.24
CA GLY A 253 -12.50 1.65 -20.97
C GLY A 253 -13.27 2.18 -22.19
N GLN A 254 -13.69 1.26 -23.07
CA GLN A 254 -14.37 1.57 -24.34
C GLN A 254 -15.67 2.36 -24.16
N ASN A 255 -16.33 2.22 -23.00
CA ASN A 255 -17.57 2.94 -22.72
C ASN A 255 -17.28 4.28 -22.03
N ALA A 256 -17.25 5.35 -22.81
CA ALA A 256 -17.03 6.72 -22.30
C ALA A 256 -18.06 7.14 -21.22
N ASN A 257 -19.25 6.50 -21.17
CA ASN A 257 -20.25 6.76 -20.15
C ASN A 257 -19.88 6.19 -18.77
N SER A 258 -18.83 5.35 -18.68
CA SER A 258 -18.35 4.74 -17.42
C SER A 258 -17.44 5.66 -16.60
N ARG A 259 -17.05 6.83 -17.12
CA ARG A 259 -16.15 7.78 -16.41
C ARG A 259 -16.72 8.25 -15.08
N GLY A 260 -18.02 8.54 -15.01
CA GLY A 260 -18.70 8.86 -13.75
C GLY A 260 -18.68 7.69 -12.76
N THR A 261 -18.88 6.47 -13.25
CA THR A 261 -18.76 5.24 -12.42
C THR A 261 -17.34 5.03 -11.92
N ALA A 262 -16.31 5.30 -12.75
CA ALA A 262 -14.93 5.24 -12.31
C ALA A 262 -14.61 6.27 -11.21
N GLN A 263 -15.16 7.49 -11.31
CA GLN A 263 -15.04 8.49 -10.25
C GLN A 263 -15.75 8.06 -8.96
N ALA A 264 -16.92 7.43 -9.05
CA ALA A 264 -17.62 6.88 -7.89
C ALA A 264 -16.78 5.76 -7.22
N LYS A 265 -16.20 4.85 -8.02
CA LYS A 265 -15.25 3.82 -7.52
C LYS A 265 -14.04 4.45 -6.83
N ALA A 266 -13.47 5.55 -7.39
CA ALA A 266 -12.34 6.25 -6.78
C ALA A 266 -12.72 6.89 -5.44
N VAL A 267 -13.91 7.48 -5.32
CA VAL A 267 -14.42 8.02 -4.04
C VAL A 267 -14.62 6.90 -3.02
N LEU A 268 -15.23 5.78 -3.41
CA LEU A 268 -15.38 4.60 -2.54
C LEU A 268 -14.03 4.07 -2.07
N PHE A 269 -13.06 3.99 -2.97
CA PHE A 269 -11.69 3.57 -2.65
C PHE A 269 -11.01 4.54 -1.67
N PHE A 270 -11.17 5.85 -1.87
CA PHE A 270 -10.65 6.85 -0.93
C PHE A 270 -11.26 6.69 0.46
N ILE A 271 -12.59 6.55 0.55
CA ILE A 271 -13.29 6.35 1.82
C ILE A 271 -12.79 5.08 2.52
N LEU A 272 -12.64 3.99 1.76
CA LEU A 272 -12.11 2.72 2.26
C LEU A 272 -10.73 2.89 2.89
N VAL A 273 -9.76 3.44 2.13
CA VAL A 273 -8.38 3.61 2.59
C VAL A 273 -8.30 4.57 3.77
N ALA A 274 -9.06 5.68 3.74
CA ALA A 274 -9.12 6.62 4.85
C ALA A 274 -9.70 5.97 6.12
N THR A 275 -10.78 5.20 5.98
CA THR A 275 -11.40 4.48 7.11
C THR A 275 -10.44 3.46 7.72
N ILE A 276 -9.78 2.65 6.90
CA ILE A 276 -8.77 1.68 7.35
C ILE A 276 -7.65 2.39 8.10
N GLY A 277 -7.12 3.50 7.54
CA GLY A 277 -6.08 4.29 8.18
C GLY A 277 -6.49 4.88 9.53
N LEU A 278 -7.71 5.43 9.62
CA LEU A 278 -8.24 5.99 10.87
C LEU A 278 -8.50 4.90 11.93
N LEU A 279 -9.08 3.77 11.53
CA LEU A 279 -9.32 2.65 12.44
C LEU A 279 -8.01 2.10 13.00
N GLN A 280 -6.99 1.95 12.16
CA GLN A 280 -5.68 1.47 12.58
C GLN A 280 -5.00 2.47 13.52
N LEU A 281 -5.04 3.78 13.21
CA LEU A 281 -4.51 4.82 14.09
C LEU A 281 -5.20 4.79 15.46
N SER A 282 -6.52 4.64 15.50
CA SER A 282 -7.29 4.57 16.74
C SER A 282 -6.98 3.31 17.56
N ALA A 283 -6.80 2.16 16.90
CA ALA A 283 -6.43 0.90 17.55
C ALA A 283 -5.03 0.95 18.16
N ASN A 284 -4.11 1.62 17.47
CA ASN A 284 -2.71 1.70 17.87
C ASN A 284 -2.49 2.67 19.04
N ARG A 285 -3.18 3.82 19.06
CA ARG A 285 -3.12 4.76 20.20
C ARG A 285 -3.49 4.12 21.55
N LYS A 286 -4.31 3.06 21.55
CA LYS A 286 -4.69 2.34 22.77
C LYS A 286 -3.60 1.38 23.27
N LYS A 287 -2.62 1.03 22.43
CA LYS A 287 -1.56 0.06 22.74
C LYS A 287 -0.19 0.71 22.95
N GLU A 288 -0.02 1.96 22.56
CA GLU A 288 1.20 2.72 22.84
C GLU A 288 1.21 3.04 24.34
N VAL A 289 2.14 2.43 25.06
CA VAL A 289 2.49 2.87 26.41
C VAL A 289 3.09 4.26 26.24
N GLN A 290 2.42 5.28 26.72
CA GLN A 290 2.98 6.64 26.78
C GLN A 290 4.20 6.57 27.73
N GLN A 291 5.37 6.60 27.16
CA GLN A 291 6.63 6.86 27.87
C GLN A 291 6.74 8.34 28.22
#